data_8858e0b2475802bde855696ee09fbae4
#
_entry.id   8858e0b2475802bde855696ee09fbae4
#
_cell.length_a   1.000
_cell.length_b   1.000
_cell.length_c   1.000
_cell.angle_alpha   90.00
_cell.angle_beta   90.00
_cell.angle_gamma   90.00
#
_symmetry.space_group_name_H-M   'P 1'
#
loop_
_entity.id
_entity.type
_entity.pdbx_description
1 polymer ?
#
loop_
_entity_poly.entity_id
_entity_poly.type
_entity_poly.pdbx_seq_one_letter_code
_entity_poly.pdbx_strand_id
1 'polypeptide(L)'
;LQSLHTLTYHASALGVPHTFFVSNCDIIINEDYSQILKYHQDNKNELTVVAALKNYPIAYGVLYTKESGLLDSIVEKPDLTFKINTGLYILEPNLLDEIPENQFYHITSLINKLRAEDRRVGVFPVSEKSWIDVGNWNEYFSVINK
;
A
#
# COMPACT_ATOMS: atom_id res chain seq x y z
N LEU A 1 -1.47 -8.36 11.86
CA LEU A 1 -1.51 -8.70 10.43
C LEU A 1 -2.75 -9.56 10.19
N GLN A 2 -3.82 -8.95 9.65
CA GLN A 2 -5.04 -9.68 9.32
C GLN A 2 -4.80 -10.55 8.09
N SER A 3 -5.29 -11.79 8.15
CA SER A 3 -5.29 -12.68 7.00
C SER A 3 -6.39 -12.28 6.03
N LEU A 4 -6.10 -12.27 4.74
CA LEU A 4 -7.11 -12.09 3.68
C LEU A 4 -8.21 -13.16 3.69
N HIS A 5 -7.97 -14.30 4.35
CA HIS A 5 -8.96 -15.36 4.51
C HIS A 5 -10.28 -14.88 5.13
N THR A 6 -10.23 -13.97 6.11
CA THR A 6 -11.44 -13.38 6.71
C THR A 6 -12.23 -12.56 5.68
N LEU A 7 -11.53 -11.93 4.73
CA LEU A 7 -12.12 -11.17 3.63
C LEU A 7 -12.89 -12.06 2.63
N THR A 8 -12.33 -13.21 2.23
CA THR A 8 -13.00 -14.14 1.30
C THR A 8 -14.30 -14.66 1.86
N TYR A 9 -14.33 -15.04 3.14
CA TYR A 9 -15.53 -15.53 3.77
C TYR A 9 -16.65 -14.49 3.79
N HIS A 10 -16.33 -13.23 4.13
CA HIS A 10 -17.34 -12.17 4.16
C HIS A 10 -17.76 -11.71 2.75
N ALA A 11 -16.82 -11.56 1.83
CA ALA A 11 -17.12 -11.12 0.48
C ALA A 11 -17.92 -12.16 -0.31
N SER A 12 -17.60 -13.45 -0.19
CA SER A 12 -18.36 -14.53 -0.81
C SER A 12 -19.78 -14.65 -0.23
N ALA A 13 -19.93 -14.49 1.10
CA ALA A 13 -21.23 -14.50 1.76
C ALA A 13 -22.13 -13.30 1.40
N LEU A 14 -21.52 -12.15 1.06
CA LEU A 14 -22.23 -10.92 0.68
C LEU A 14 -22.46 -10.81 -0.83
N GLY A 15 -21.91 -11.71 -1.65
CA GLY A 15 -22.04 -11.70 -3.12
C GLY A 15 -21.53 -10.40 -3.71
N VAL A 16 -20.31 -9.96 -3.36
CA VAL A 16 -19.74 -8.67 -3.79
C VAL A 16 -19.47 -8.70 -5.30
N PRO A 17 -20.37 -8.15 -6.15
CA PRO A 17 -20.22 -8.18 -7.61
C PRO A 17 -19.40 -7.01 -8.15
N HIS A 18 -18.88 -6.13 -7.27
CA HIS A 18 -18.26 -4.86 -7.65
C HIS A 18 -16.87 -4.70 -7.02
N THR A 19 -16.06 -3.86 -7.64
CA THR A 19 -14.79 -3.33 -7.07
C THR A 19 -14.99 -2.87 -5.63
N PHE A 20 -14.11 -3.24 -4.72
CA PHE A 20 -14.24 -2.94 -3.30
C PHE A 20 -12.94 -2.51 -2.65
N PHE A 21 -13.06 -1.76 -1.55
CA PHE A 21 -11.94 -1.36 -0.73
C PHE A 21 -11.64 -2.40 0.36
N VAL A 22 -10.36 -2.57 0.64
CA VAL A 22 -9.82 -3.38 1.74
C VAL A 22 -8.91 -2.49 2.57
N SER A 23 -9.16 -2.41 3.86
CA SER A 23 -8.39 -1.57 4.77
C SER A 23 -7.93 -2.33 6.01
N ASN A 24 -6.72 -2.05 6.47
CA ASN A 24 -6.33 -2.38 7.82
C ASN A 24 -7.24 -1.64 8.81
N CYS A 25 -7.48 -2.23 9.99
CA CYS A 25 -8.38 -1.65 10.99
C CYS A 25 -7.72 -0.55 11.85
N ASP A 26 -6.41 -0.39 11.75
CA ASP A 26 -5.56 0.48 12.56
C ASP A 26 -4.97 1.66 11.76
N ILE A 27 -5.62 2.04 10.66
CA ILE A 27 -5.22 3.19 9.84
C ILE A 27 -6.36 4.17 9.64
N ILE A 28 -6.01 5.45 9.48
CA ILE A 28 -6.93 6.50 9.04
C ILE A 28 -6.34 7.13 7.78
N ILE A 29 -7.15 7.24 6.73
CA ILE A 29 -6.78 7.93 5.49
C ILE A 29 -7.79 9.04 5.23
N ASN A 30 -7.30 10.28 5.24
CA ASN A 30 -8.07 11.48 4.94
C ASN A 30 -7.85 11.89 3.48
N GLU A 31 -8.48 11.15 2.58
CA GLU A 31 -8.43 11.36 1.13
C GLU A 31 -9.81 11.18 0.50
N ASP A 32 -9.97 11.70 -0.69
CA ASP A 32 -11.17 11.46 -1.49
C ASP A 32 -11.11 10.06 -2.14
N TYR A 33 -11.84 9.13 -1.54
CA TYR A 33 -11.94 7.74 -2.02
C TYR A 33 -12.49 7.63 -3.44
N SER A 34 -13.27 8.62 -3.91
CA SER A 34 -13.76 8.64 -5.29
C SER A 34 -12.63 8.83 -6.30
N GLN A 35 -11.61 9.60 -5.96
CA GLN A 35 -10.43 9.78 -6.81
C GLN A 35 -9.56 8.52 -6.85
N ILE A 36 -9.43 7.81 -5.72
CA ILE A 36 -8.72 6.55 -5.66
C ILE A 36 -9.42 5.50 -6.53
N LEU A 37 -10.75 5.41 -6.41
CA LEU A 37 -11.56 4.50 -7.23
C LEU A 37 -11.49 4.87 -8.72
N LYS A 38 -11.58 6.16 -9.05
CA LYS A 38 -11.44 6.63 -10.43
C LYS A 38 -10.09 6.27 -11.02
N TYR A 39 -8.99 6.46 -10.29
CA TYR A 39 -7.65 6.05 -10.71
C TYR A 39 -7.59 4.54 -11.00
N HIS A 40 -8.17 3.73 -10.12
CA HIS A 40 -8.22 2.28 -10.28
C HIS A 40 -8.92 1.89 -11.59
N GLN A 41 -10.09 2.47 -11.85
CA GLN A 41 -10.91 2.20 -13.04
C GLN A 41 -10.26 2.73 -14.33
N ASP A 42 -9.78 3.99 -14.34
CA ASP A 42 -9.16 4.61 -15.53
C ASP A 42 -7.93 3.81 -15.98
N ASN A 43 -7.17 3.26 -15.03
CA ASN A 43 -6.00 2.44 -15.31
C ASN A 43 -6.33 0.96 -15.52
N LYS A 44 -7.58 0.54 -15.37
CA LYS A 44 -8.02 -0.85 -15.47
C LYS A 44 -7.17 -1.77 -14.58
N ASN A 45 -6.87 -1.32 -13.37
CA ASN A 45 -6.11 -2.11 -12.42
C ASN A 45 -6.98 -3.27 -11.88
N GLU A 46 -6.38 -4.40 -11.61
CA GLU A 46 -7.04 -5.47 -10.88
C GLU A 46 -6.87 -5.29 -9.36
N LEU A 47 -5.74 -4.72 -8.96
CA LEU A 47 -5.45 -4.32 -7.59
C LEU A 47 -4.81 -2.93 -7.59
N THR A 48 -5.22 -2.05 -6.68
CA THR A 48 -4.53 -0.78 -6.43
C THR A 48 -4.10 -0.71 -4.99
N VAL A 49 -2.83 -0.41 -4.77
CA VAL A 49 -2.25 -0.13 -3.46
C VAL A 49 -2.28 1.37 -3.24
N VAL A 50 -2.81 1.85 -2.13
CA VAL A 50 -2.66 3.24 -1.72
C VAL A 50 -1.35 3.38 -0.95
N ALA A 51 -0.50 4.32 -1.35
CA ALA A 51 0.83 4.49 -0.80
C ALA A 51 1.08 5.92 -0.33
N ALA A 52 1.49 6.09 0.92
CA ALA A 52 1.92 7.39 1.45
C ALA A 52 3.31 7.77 0.91
N LEU A 53 3.45 9.02 0.45
CA LEU A 53 4.74 9.58 0.06
C LEU A 53 5.45 10.06 1.33
N LYS A 54 6.49 9.36 1.77
CA LYS A 54 7.25 9.68 2.96
C LYS A 54 8.66 10.12 2.62
N ASN A 55 9.04 11.31 3.13
CA ASN A 55 10.36 11.89 2.89
C ASN A 55 11.27 11.64 4.10
N TYR A 56 12.49 11.20 3.82
CA TYR A 56 13.55 10.98 4.80
C TYR A 56 14.76 11.83 4.43
N PRO A 57 14.94 13.00 5.08
CA PRO A 57 16.12 13.82 4.85
C PRO A 57 17.36 13.13 5.44
N ILE A 58 18.40 12.96 4.64
CA ILE A 58 19.69 12.47 5.08
C ILE A 58 20.57 13.66 5.42
N ALA A 59 21.03 13.78 6.68
CA ALA A 59 21.81 14.93 7.14
C ALA A 59 23.27 14.96 6.62
N TYR A 60 23.68 13.95 5.88
CA TYR A 60 25.06 13.70 5.43
C TYR A 60 25.12 13.46 3.92
N GLY A 61 26.33 13.56 3.35
CA GLY A 61 26.59 13.13 1.98
C GLY A 61 26.45 11.61 1.86
N VAL A 62 25.70 11.16 0.86
CA VAL A 62 25.51 9.74 0.53
C VAL A 62 26.45 9.35 -0.60
N LEU A 63 27.26 8.31 -0.38
CA LEU A 63 28.20 7.76 -1.35
C LEU A 63 27.60 6.59 -2.06
N TYR A 64 27.68 6.58 -3.39
CA TYR A 64 27.34 5.42 -4.21
C TYR A 64 28.61 4.80 -4.75
N THR A 65 28.74 3.48 -4.68
CA THR A 65 29.91 2.73 -5.13
C THR A 65 29.54 1.70 -6.18
N LYS A 66 30.49 1.43 -7.08
CA LYS A 66 30.44 0.29 -8.02
C LYS A 66 30.69 -1.02 -7.26
N GLU A 67 30.37 -2.16 -7.86
CA GLU A 67 30.63 -3.48 -7.27
C GLU A 67 32.10 -3.69 -6.84
N SER A 68 33.05 -3.03 -7.53
CA SER A 68 34.49 -3.04 -7.20
C SER A 68 34.87 -2.20 -5.96
N GLY A 69 33.90 -1.50 -5.33
CA GLY A 69 34.14 -0.57 -4.22
C GLY A 69 34.63 0.82 -4.65
N LEU A 70 34.84 1.06 -5.94
CA LEU A 70 35.19 2.41 -6.44
C LEU A 70 34.00 3.36 -6.28
N LEU A 71 34.31 4.62 -5.90
CA LEU A 71 33.30 5.69 -5.82
C LEU A 71 32.69 5.91 -7.21
N ASP A 72 31.36 5.86 -7.27
CA ASP A 72 30.57 6.18 -8.46
C ASP A 72 30.05 7.62 -8.40
N SER A 73 29.39 7.99 -7.31
CA SER A 73 28.85 9.35 -7.12
C SER A 73 28.73 9.69 -5.63
N ILE A 74 28.56 10.99 -5.36
CA ILE A 74 28.21 11.52 -4.04
C ILE A 74 27.05 12.49 -4.19
N VAL A 75 26.05 12.38 -3.30
CA VAL A 75 24.91 13.30 -3.24
C VAL A 75 24.87 13.92 -1.84
N GLU A 76 25.02 15.22 -1.75
CA GLU A 76 25.04 15.94 -0.46
C GLU A 76 23.61 16.12 0.06
N LYS A 77 23.37 15.66 1.29
CA LYS A 77 22.11 15.82 2.04
C LYS A 77 20.85 15.52 1.21
N PRO A 78 20.73 14.34 0.60
CA PRO A 78 19.58 14.04 -0.22
C PRO A 78 18.29 13.87 0.59
N ASP A 79 17.17 14.26 0.00
CA ASP A 79 15.84 13.87 0.44
C ASP A 79 15.43 12.58 -0.27
N LEU A 80 15.27 11.50 0.49
CA LEU A 80 14.82 10.22 -0.06
C LEU A 80 13.31 10.10 0.10
N THR A 81 12.59 10.01 -1.02
CA THR A 81 11.14 9.82 -1.02
C THR A 81 10.80 8.36 -1.28
N PHE A 82 10.06 7.76 -0.36
CA PHE A 82 9.55 6.39 -0.49
C PHE A 82 8.03 6.38 -0.60
N LYS A 83 7.50 5.40 -1.34
CA LYS A 83 6.09 5.04 -1.34
C LYS A 83 5.87 3.96 -0.29
N ILE A 84 5.27 4.33 0.83
CA ILE A 84 5.00 3.43 1.96
C ILE A 84 3.59 2.85 1.82
N ASN A 85 3.47 1.54 1.91
CA ASN A 85 2.18 0.87 1.89
C ASN A 85 1.34 1.30 3.10
N THR A 86 0.19 1.91 2.84
CA THR A 86 -0.68 2.43 3.90
C THR A 86 -1.56 1.36 4.54
N GLY A 87 -1.76 0.23 3.89
CA GLY A 87 -2.73 -0.78 4.31
C GLY A 87 -4.15 -0.54 3.76
N LEU A 88 -4.33 0.39 2.81
CA LEU A 88 -5.56 0.56 2.05
C LEU A 88 -5.35 0.08 0.61
N TYR A 89 -6.31 -0.68 0.12
CA TYR A 89 -6.27 -1.29 -1.22
C TYR A 89 -7.63 -1.19 -1.91
N ILE A 90 -7.63 -1.29 -3.24
CA ILE A 90 -8.82 -1.57 -4.04
C ILE A 90 -8.57 -2.88 -4.78
N LEU A 91 -9.57 -3.74 -4.77
CA LEU A 91 -9.53 -5.06 -5.42
C LEU A 91 -10.72 -5.24 -6.36
N GLU A 92 -10.48 -5.90 -7.50
CA GLU A 92 -11.54 -6.46 -8.33
C GLU A 92 -12.06 -7.77 -7.71
N PRO A 93 -13.38 -8.06 -7.85
CA PRO A 93 -14.01 -9.23 -7.21
C PRO A 93 -13.39 -10.57 -7.58
N ASN A 94 -12.93 -10.73 -8.83
CA ASN A 94 -12.30 -11.96 -9.31
C ASN A 94 -11.01 -12.33 -8.56
N LEU A 95 -10.39 -11.37 -7.85
CA LEU A 95 -9.21 -11.65 -7.04
C LEU A 95 -9.52 -12.46 -5.77
N LEU A 96 -10.80 -12.54 -5.37
CA LEU A 96 -11.20 -13.37 -4.24
C LEU A 96 -10.95 -14.85 -4.51
N ASP A 97 -11.12 -15.29 -5.76
CA ASP A 97 -10.87 -16.67 -6.18
C ASP A 97 -9.38 -17.05 -6.15
N GLU A 98 -8.52 -16.05 -6.10
CA GLU A 98 -7.04 -16.22 -6.02
C GLU A 98 -6.54 -16.47 -4.58
N ILE A 99 -7.40 -16.24 -3.59
CA ILE A 99 -7.05 -16.36 -2.18
C ILE A 99 -7.37 -17.77 -1.70
N PRO A 100 -6.39 -18.55 -1.23
CA PRO A 100 -6.62 -19.91 -0.78
C PRO A 100 -7.61 -19.99 0.38
N GLU A 101 -8.54 -20.91 0.30
CA GLU A 101 -9.49 -21.16 1.38
C GLU A 101 -8.80 -21.77 2.61
N ASN A 102 -9.28 -21.39 3.78
CA ASN A 102 -8.87 -21.95 5.08
C ASN A 102 -7.34 -21.88 5.37
N GLN A 103 -6.64 -20.91 4.75
CA GLN A 103 -5.22 -20.67 4.96
C GLN A 103 -4.95 -19.21 5.27
N PHE A 104 -3.90 -18.95 6.07
CA PHE A 104 -3.40 -17.61 6.26
C PHE A 104 -2.73 -17.12 4.96
N TYR A 105 -3.20 -15.99 4.42
CA TYR A 105 -2.67 -15.44 3.16
C TYR A 105 -2.46 -13.94 3.27
N HIS A 106 -1.25 -13.47 3.00
CA HIS A 106 -0.91 -12.06 3.04
C HIS A 106 -1.33 -11.34 1.76
N ILE A 107 -1.80 -10.10 1.86
CA ILE A 107 -2.08 -9.24 0.70
C ILE A 107 -0.83 -9.04 -0.18
N THR A 108 0.35 -8.98 0.44
CA THR A 108 1.62 -8.88 -0.28
C THR A 108 1.93 -10.11 -1.12
N SER A 109 1.47 -11.29 -0.72
CA SER A 109 1.58 -12.52 -1.52
C SER A 109 0.71 -12.45 -2.77
N LEU A 110 -0.53 -11.94 -2.64
CA LEU A 110 -1.42 -11.68 -3.77
C LEU A 110 -0.79 -10.68 -4.74
N ILE A 111 -0.30 -9.54 -4.22
CA ILE A 111 0.37 -8.50 -5.02
C ILE A 111 1.54 -9.08 -5.81
N ASN A 112 2.40 -9.88 -5.15
CA ASN A 112 3.56 -10.48 -5.81
C ASN A 112 3.17 -11.52 -6.86
N LYS A 113 2.11 -12.31 -6.62
CA LYS A 113 1.54 -13.26 -7.59
C LYS A 113 1.07 -12.51 -8.83
N LEU A 114 0.21 -11.49 -8.66
CA LEU A 114 -0.32 -10.69 -9.77
C LEU A 114 0.81 -10.05 -10.60
N ARG A 115 1.83 -9.49 -9.92
CA ARG A 115 3.01 -8.96 -10.62
C ARG A 115 3.78 -10.00 -11.43
N ALA A 116 3.93 -11.20 -10.88
CA ALA A 116 4.65 -12.29 -11.57
C ALA A 116 3.89 -12.78 -12.82
N GLU A 117 2.57 -12.59 -12.84
CA GLU A 117 1.67 -12.92 -13.95
C GLU A 117 1.44 -11.75 -14.92
N ASP A 118 2.22 -10.65 -14.82
CA ASP A 118 2.07 -9.41 -15.61
C ASP A 118 0.67 -8.80 -15.53
N ARG A 119 -0.06 -9.06 -14.46
CA ARG A 119 -1.39 -8.48 -14.21
C ARG A 119 -1.27 -7.08 -13.63
N ARG A 120 -2.31 -6.27 -13.82
CA ARG A 120 -2.27 -4.83 -13.55
C ARG A 120 -2.44 -4.53 -12.06
N VAL A 121 -1.30 -4.24 -11.40
CA VAL A 121 -1.25 -3.73 -10.04
C VAL A 121 -0.83 -2.26 -10.07
N GLY A 122 -1.75 -1.35 -9.68
CA GLY A 122 -1.49 0.08 -9.60
C GLY A 122 -1.04 0.53 -8.22
N VAL A 123 -0.43 1.74 -8.17
CA VAL A 123 -0.08 2.40 -6.91
C VAL A 123 -0.61 3.83 -6.96
N PHE A 124 -1.53 4.16 -6.06
CA PHE A 124 -2.07 5.52 -5.91
C PHE A 124 -1.33 6.24 -4.78
N PRO A 125 -0.59 7.33 -5.09
CA PRO A 125 0.15 8.06 -4.08
C PRO A 125 -0.77 9.03 -3.30
N VAL A 126 -0.61 9.07 -1.99
CA VAL A 126 -1.25 10.05 -1.09
C VAL A 126 -0.18 10.81 -0.30
N SER A 127 -0.53 11.97 0.24
CA SER A 127 0.35 12.70 1.15
C SER A 127 0.59 11.90 2.44
N GLU A 128 1.80 11.96 3.00
CA GLU A 128 2.03 11.37 4.32
C GLU A 128 1.13 11.99 5.41
N LYS A 129 0.69 13.26 5.22
CA LYS A 129 -0.21 13.95 6.14
C LYS A 129 -1.65 13.42 6.10
N SER A 130 -2.01 12.76 5.02
CA SER A 130 -3.32 12.15 4.83
C SER A 130 -3.42 10.74 5.42
N TRP A 131 -2.30 10.16 5.86
CA TRP A 131 -2.23 8.81 6.41
C TRP A 131 -1.75 8.83 7.86
N ILE A 132 -2.49 8.14 8.73
CA ILE A 132 -2.18 7.99 10.16
C ILE A 132 -2.23 6.50 10.48
N ASP A 133 -1.14 5.99 11.05
CA ASP A 133 -1.06 4.64 11.61
C ASP A 133 -1.35 4.72 13.12
N VAL A 134 -2.61 4.41 13.51
CA VAL A 134 -3.02 4.43 14.93
C VAL A 134 -2.51 3.23 15.72
N GLY A 135 -1.95 2.21 15.05
CA GLY A 135 -1.20 1.12 15.68
C GLY A 135 0.13 1.57 16.28
N ASN A 136 0.63 2.74 15.86
CA ASN A 136 1.81 3.38 16.42
C ASN A 136 1.40 4.38 17.53
N TRP A 137 1.72 4.06 18.80
CA TRP A 137 1.37 4.89 19.96
C TRP A 137 1.82 6.36 19.85
N ASN A 138 2.98 6.63 19.25
CA ASN A 138 3.46 8.00 19.08
C ASN A 138 2.59 8.80 18.10
N GLU A 139 2.09 8.18 17.04
CA GLU A 139 1.19 8.80 16.07
C GLU A 139 -0.22 8.95 16.67
N TYR A 140 -0.72 7.94 17.39
CA TYR A 140 -2.00 7.99 18.09
C TYR A 140 -2.09 9.18 19.06
N PHE A 141 -1.08 9.39 19.91
CA PHE A 141 -1.05 10.53 20.84
C PHE A 141 -0.97 11.89 20.12
N SER A 142 -0.39 11.96 18.93
CA SER A 142 -0.36 13.19 18.13
C SER A 142 -1.73 13.60 17.59
N VAL A 143 -2.64 12.64 17.46
CA VAL A 143 -4.01 12.84 16.95
C VAL A 143 -4.97 13.26 18.06
N ILE A 144 -4.85 12.67 19.27
CA ILE A 144 -5.77 12.95 20.40
C ILE A 144 -5.49 14.29 21.06
N ASN A 145 -4.24 14.78 20.98
CA ASN A 145 -3.82 16.04 21.62
C ASN A 145 -3.95 17.27 20.70
N LYS A 146 -4.65 17.15 19.58
CA LYS A 146 -5.05 18.26 18.71
C LYS A 146 -6.52 18.62 18.94
#